data_e86334d7bb9fce4aa87744da023c8987
#
_entry.id   e86334d7bb9fce4aa87744da023c8987
#
_cell.length_a   1.000
_cell.length_b   1.000
_cell.length_c   1.000
_cell.angle_alpha   90.00
_cell.angle_beta   90.00
_cell.angle_gamma   90.00
#
_symmetry.space_group_name_H-M   'P 1'
#
loop_
_entity.id
_entity.type
_entity.pdbx_description
1 polymer ?
#
loop_
_entity_poly.entity_id
_entity_poly.type
_entity_poly.pdbx_seq_one_letter_code
_entity_poly.pdbx_strand_id
1 'polypeptide(L)'
;MKIELENVKPAEIEKRSFEIITEELGDTHLIPGTEPIVKRCIHTSADFDYAKNLMFSEGAVEKALDAIRNGAVIVTDTQMGKAGINKRKLAEYGSEVLCFMSDEDVAETAKKNGTTRAVASMEKAATLDKKIIFAIGNAPTALVRLYELIQDGKLTPELIIGVHVGFVNVVQSKELILSLKDTPYIVARGRKGGSNIAACICNALLYML
;
A
#
# COMPACT_ATOMS: atom_id res chain seq x y z
N MET A 1 42.42 -6.69 -6.68
CA MET A 1 41.35 -7.24 -5.86
C MET A 1 40.44 -8.04 -6.79
N LYS A 2 40.35 -9.36 -6.67
CA LYS A 2 39.36 -10.16 -7.43
C LYS A 2 38.03 -10.03 -6.74
N ILE A 3 37.04 -9.44 -7.44
CA ILE A 3 35.67 -9.42 -6.98
C ILE A 3 35.06 -10.76 -7.40
N GLU A 4 34.65 -11.57 -6.43
CA GLU A 4 33.90 -12.80 -6.69
C GLU A 4 32.43 -12.43 -6.75
N LEU A 5 31.78 -12.68 -7.90
CA LEU A 5 30.36 -12.49 -8.10
C LEU A 5 29.66 -13.83 -8.00
N GLU A 6 28.54 -13.87 -7.27
CA GLU A 6 27.67 -15.04 -7.23
C GLU A 6 27.02 -15.21 -8.62
N ASN A 7 27.18 -16.40 -9.21
CA ASN A 7 26.64 -16.69 -10.54
C ASN A 7 25.24 -17.31 -10.43
N VAL A 8 24.21 -16.48 -10.38
CA VAL A 8 22.82 -16.87 -10.31
C VAL A 8 22.15 -16.70 -11.66
N LYS A 9 21.39 -17.70 -12.12
CA LYS A 9 20.62 -17.61 -13.36
C LYS A 9 19.52 -16.56 -13.22
N PRO A 10 19.21 -15.78 -14.30
CA PRO A 10 18.19 -14.71 -14.24
C PRO A 10 16.85 -15.15 -13.65
N ALA A 11 16.39 -16.36 -13.98
CA ALA A 11 15.11 -16.89 -13.43
C ALA A 11 15.16 -17.27 -11.94
N GLU A 12 16.35 -17.32 -11.33
CA GLU A 12 16.57 -17.71 -9.94
C GLU A 12 16.93 -16.52 -9.05
N ILE A 13 17.19 -15.32 -9.61
CA ILE A 13 17.64 -14.13 -8.87
C ILE A 13 16.64 -13.75 -7.79
N GLU A 14 15.35 -13.72 -8.11
CA GLU A 14 14.31 -13.34 -7.12
C GLU A 14 14.28 -14.37 -5.98
N LYS A 15 14.29 -15.66 -6.29
CA LYS A 15 14.32 -16.72 -5.29
C LYS A 15 15.54 -16.61 -4.38
N ARG A 16 16.73 -16.40 -4.97
CA ARG A 16 17.97 -16.21 -4.21
C ARG A 16 17.90 -15.00 -3.29
N SER A 17 17.33 -13.89 -3.76
CA SER A 17 17.11 -12.69 -2.93
C SER A 17 16.21 -12.99 -1.72
N PHE A 18 15.12 -13.74 -1.90
CA PHE A 18 14.25 -14.14 -0.79
C PHE A 18 14.92 -15.12 0.19
N GLU A 19 15.82 -15.99 -0.28
CA GLU A 19 16.63 -16.85 0.59
C GLU A 19 17.54 -16.01 1.48
N ILE A 20 18.28 -15.05 0.90
CA ILE A 20 19.14 -14.12 1.65
C ILE A 20 18.33 -13.34 2.68
N ILE A 21 17.19 -12.76 2.27
CA ILE A 21 16.31 -12.02 3.19
C ILE A 21 15.84 -12.90 4.34
N THR A 22 15.52 -14.17 4.05
CA THR A 22 15.08 -15.12 5.08
C THR A 22 16.21 -15.46 6.06
N GLU A 23 17.43 -15.68 5.55
CA GLU A 23 18.62 -15.92 6.36
C GLU A 23 18.93 -14.73 7.27
N GLU A 24 18.88 -13.51 6.73
CA GLU A 24 19.16 -12.28 7.50
C GLU A 24 18.05 -11.92 8.50
N LEU A 25 16.79 -12.25 8.24
CA LEU A 25 15.69 -12.11 9.20
C LEU A 25 15.85 -13.04 10.40
N GLY A 26 16.49 -14.23 10.21
CA GLY A 26 16.73 -15.21 11.27
C GLY A 26 15.45 -15.54 12.04
N ASP A 27 15.54 -15.48 13.37
CA ASP A 27 14.43 -15.79 14.29
C ASP A 27 13.44 -14.61 14.49
N THR A 28 13.38 -13.65 13.55
CA THR A 28 12.41 -12.56 13.64
C THR A 28 10.99 -13.10 13.48
N HIS A 29 10.21 -13.01 14.56
CA HIS A 29 8.82 -13.45 14.56
C HIS A 29 7.95 -12.45 13.79
N LEU A 30 7.55 -12.81 12.58
CA LEU A 30 6.55 -12.09 11.80
C LEU A 30 5.14 -12.59 12.17
N ILE A 31 4.14 -11.72 11.99
CA ILE A 31 2.74 -12.14 12.16
C ILE A 31 2.42 -13.21 11.11
N PRO A 32 1.86 -14.37 11.49
CA PRO A 32 1.54 -15.44 10.54
C PRO A 32 0.72 -14.93 9.34
N GLY A 33 1.10 -15.33 8.12
CA GLY A 33 0.45 -14.91 6.89
C GLY A 33 0.92 -13.56 6.32
N THR A 34 1.77 -12.80 7.04
CA THR A 34 2.29 -11.52 6.56
C THR A 34 3.68 -11.60 5.92
N GLU A 35 4.36 -12.73 6.07
CA GLU A 35 5.74 -12.94 5.61
C GLU A 35 5.96 -12.59 4.13
N PRO A 36 5.08 -12.96 3.19
CA PRO A 36 5.28 -12.63 1.78
C PRO A 36 5.28 -11.11 1.54
N ILE A 37 4.44 -10.37 2.27
CA ILE A 37 4.33 -8.92 2.16
C ILE A 37 5.57 -8.24 2.76
N VAL A 38 5.96 -8.62 3.98
CA VAL A 38 7.13 -8.07 4.67
C VAL A 38 8.41 -8.31 3.86
N LYS A 39 8.65 -9.57 3.44
CA LYS A 39 9.84 -9.93 2.67
C LYS A 39 9.87 -9.20 1.32
N ARG A 40 8.74 -8.99 0.67
CA ARG A 40 8.68 -8.23 -0.57
C ARG A 40 8.95 -6.74 -0.35
N CYS A 41 8.53 -6.15 0.76
CA CYS A 41 8.91 -4.79 1.12
C CYS A 41 10.42 -4.66 1.35
N ILE A 42 11.03 -5.63 2.05
CA ILE A 42 12.49 -5.70 2.24
C ILE A 42 13.19 -5.85 0.89
N HIS A 43 12.75 -6.77 0.04
CA HIS A 43 13.32 -6.99 -1.29
C HIS A 43 13.28 -5.70 -2.16
N THR A 44 12.19 -4.93 -2.07
CA THR A 44 12.01 -3.70 -2.85
C THR A 44 12.89 -2.54 -2.36
N SER A 45 13.26 -2.51 -1.08
CA SER A 45 13.91 -1.37 -0.44
C SER A 45 15.30 -1.67 0.15
N ALA A 46 15.65 -2.94 0.27
CA ALA A 46 16.79 -3.44 1.06
C ALA A 46 16.75 -2.97 2.54
N ASP A 47 15.56 -2.71 3.08
CA ASP A 47 15.37 -2.14 4.42
C ASP A 47 14.64 -3.13 5.35
N PHE A 48 15.37 -3.72 6.27
CA PHE A 48 14.87 -4.71 7.21
C PHE A 48 13.97 -4.13 8.32
N ASP A 49 13.91 -2.80 8.49
CA ASP A 49 13.00 -2.18 9.44
C ASP A 49 11.52 -2.47 9.12
N TYR A 50 11.18 -2.83 7.87
CA TYR A 50 9.82 -3.26 7.52
C TYR A 50 9.35 -4.49 8.31
N ALA A 51 10.25 -5.36 8.75
CA ALA A 51 9.92 -6.48 9.61
C ALA A 51 9.36 -6.06 10.98
N LYS A 52 9.74 -4.86 11.47
CA LYS A 52 9.30 -4.31 12.75
C LYS A 52 8.22 -3.25 12.61
N ASN A 53 8.27 -2.47 11.52
CA ASN A 53 7.48 -1.26 11.36
C ASN A 53 6.21 -1.44 10.51
N LEU A 54 6.08 -2.57 9.80
CA LEU A 54 4.88 -2.86 9.03
C LEU A 54 3.81 -3.44 9.96
N MET A 55 2.76 -2.65 10.20
CA MET A 55 1.66 -2.95 11.10
C MET A 55 0.45 -3.44 10.31
N PHE A 56 -0.16 -4.50 10.79
CA PHE A 56 -1.36 -5.10 10.20
C PHE A 56 -2.49 -5.07 11.21
N SER A 57 -3.71 -4.69 10.80
CA SER A 57 -4.90 -4.96 11.60
C SER A 57 -5.24 -6.45 11.55
N GLU A 58 -6.02 -6.92 12.50
CA GLU A 58 -6.45 -8.31 12.55
C GLU A 58 -7.19 -8.73 11.27
N GLY A 59 -6.75 -9.84 10.66
CA GLY A 59 -7.31 -10.37 9.42
C GLY A 59 -7.13 -9.48 8.19
N ALA A 60 -6.23 -8.48 8.21
CA ALA A 60 -6.07 -7.53 7.11
C ALA A 60 -5.68 -8.20 5.80
N VAL A 61 -4.84 -9.22 5.85
CA VAL A 61 -4.37 -9.95 4.65
C VAL A 61 -5.52 -10.73 4.03
N GLU A 62 -6.22 -11.53 4.81
CA GLU A 62 -7.35 -12.35 4.37
C GLU A 62 -8.46 -11.48 3.78
N LYS A 63 -8.82 -10.39 4.47
CA LYS A 63 -9.82 -9.41 4.00
C LYS A 63 -9.40 -8.76 2.68
N ALA A 64 -8.11 -8.41 2.54
CA ALA A 64 -7.57 -7.85 1.30
C ALA A 64 -7.66 -8.85 0.14
N LEU A 65 -7.27 -10.10 0.36
CA LEU A 65 -7.34 -11.16 -0.65
C LEU A 65 -8.79 -11.41 -1.09
N ASP A 66 -9.72 -11.47 -0.13
CA ASP A 66 -11.15 -11.65 -0.43
C ASP A 66 -11.73 -10.44 -1.16
N ALA A 67 -11.35 -9.22 -0.80
CA ALA A 67 -11.76 -8.02 -1.50
C ALA A 67 -11.30 -8.04 -2.98
N ILE A 68 -10.04 -8.41 -3.23
CA ILE A 68 -9.50 -8.52 -4.60
C ILE A 68 -10.24 -9.61 -5.38
N ARG A 69 -10.45 -10.81 -4.81
CA ARG A 69 -11.22 -11.89 -5.46
C ARG A 69 -12.63 -11.45 -5.86
N ASN A 70 -13.22 -10.53 -5.09
CA ASN A 70 -14.54 -9.97 -5.34
C ASN A 70 -14.52 -8.67 -6.16
N GLY A 71 -13.44 -8.38 -6.89
CA GLY A 71 -13.36 -7.28 -7.84
C GLY A 71 -13.19 -5.89 -7.21
N ALA A 72 -12.70 -5.80 -5.98
CA ALA A 72 -12.41 -4.50 -5.36
C ALA A 72 -11.36 -3.74 -6.18
N VAL A 73 -11.62 -2.46 -6.44
CA VAL A 73 -10.67 -1.59 -7.14
C VAL A 73 -9.59 -1.08 -6.21
N ILE A 74 -8.39 -0.85 -6.73
CA ILE A 74 -7.30 -0.23 -5.98
C ILE A 74 -7.21 1.24 -6.37
N VAL A 75 -7.27 2.14 -5.39
CA VAL A 75 -7.09 3.59 -5.60
C VAL A 75 -5.74 4.01 -5.01
N THR A 76 -4.90 4.65 -5.84
CA THR A 76 -3.60 5.16 -5.44
C THR A 76 -3.57 6.69 -5.41
N ASP A 77 -2.71 7.25 -4.56
CA ASP A 77 -2.47 8.69 -4.45
C ASP A 77 -1.36 9.19 -5.39
N THR A 78 -0.79 8.30 -6.22
CA THR A 78 0.24 8.68 -7.20
C THR A 78 0.14 7.86 -8.48
N GLN A 79 0.50 8.47 -9.62
CA GLN A 79 0.61 7.73 -10.88
C GLN A 79 1.75 6.70 -10.83
N MET A 80 2.79 6.94 -10.04
CA MET A 80 3.86 5.96 -9.81
C MET A 80 3.32 4.69 -9.12
N GLY A 81 2.50 4.84 -8.06
CA GLY A 81 1.84 3.70 -7.42
C GLY A 81 0.98 2.92 -8.41
N LYS A 82 0.12 3.63 -9.16
CA LYS A 82 -0.70 3.04 -10.23
C LYS A 82 0.15 2.31 -11.28
N ALA A 83 1.28 2.89 -11.69
CA ALA A 83 2.17 2.28 -12.69
C ALA A 83 2.84 1.00 -12.18
N GLY A 84 3.20 0.96 -10.89
CA GLY A 84 3.92 -0.15 -10.27
C GLY A 84 3.06 -1.39 -9.97
N ILE A 85 1.73 -1.27 -9.94
CA ILE A 85 0.83 -2.40 -9.67
C ILE A 85 0.67 -3.27 -10.93
N ASN A 86 0.70 -4.59 -10.76
CA ASN A 86 0.53 -5.57 -11.83
C ASN A 86 -0.94 -5.61 -12.31
N LYS A 87 -1.25 -4.75 -13.27
CA LYS A 87 -2.61 -4.59 -13.84
C LYS A 87 -3.13 -5.86 -14.51
N ARG A 88 -2.23 -6.63 -15.14
CA ARG A 88 -2.60 -7.89 -15.81
C ARG A 88 -3.12 -8.90 -14.79
N LYS A 89 -2.38 -9.10 -13.69
CA LYS A 89 -2.78 -10.01 -12.62
C LYS A 89 -4.07 -9.52 -11.93
N LEU A 90 -4.17 -8.21 -11.70
CA LEU A 90 -5.35 -7.60 -11.09
C LEU A 90 -6.61 -7.79 -11.94
N ALA A 91 -6.50 -7.67 -13.26
CA ALA A 91 -7.60 -7.86 -14.20
C ALA A 91 -8.17 -9.29 -14.21
N GLU A 92 -7.38 -10.31 -13.83
CA GLU A 92 -7.85 -11.70 -13.70
C GLU A 92 -8.99 -11.83 -12.67
N TYR A 93 -9.08 -10.89 -11.73
CA TYR A 93 -10.12 -10.81 -10.69
C TYR A 93 -11.21 -9.77 -10.99
N GLY A 94 -11.29 -9.26 -12.22
CA GLY A 94 -12.24 -8.20 -12.59
C GLY A 94 -11.99 -6.87 -11.89
N SER A 95 -10.81 -6.68 -11.35
CA SER A 95 -10.38 -5.49 -10.61
C SER A 95 -9.51 -4.59 -11.48
N GLU A 96 -9.39 -3.31 -11.08
CA GLU A 96 -8.59 -2.31 -11.76
C GLU A 96 -7.86 -1.40 -10.76
N VAL A 97 -6.86 -0.66 -11.25
CA VAL A 97 -6.19 0.36 -10.44
C VAL A 97 -6.49 1.75 -10.97
N LEU A 98 -6.96 2.63 -10.08
CA LEU A 98 -7.34 4.02 -10.36
C LEU A 98 -6.39 5.00 -9.66
N CYS A 99 -6.21 6.17 -10.27
CA CYS A 99 -5.52 7.30 -9.67
C CYS A 99 -6.09 8.58 -10.25
N PHE A 100 -6.72 9.38 -9.41
CA PHE A 100 -7.43 10.60 -9.83
C PHE A 100 -6.57 11.87 -9.74
N MET A 101 -5.30 11.75 -9.35
CA MET A 101 -4.39 12.88 -9.10
C MET A 101 -4.13 13.78 -10.32
N SER A 102 -4.32 13.24 -11.53
CA SER A 102 -4.11 13.99 -12.78
C SER A 102 -5.44 14.46 -13.41
N ASP A 103 -6.58 14.18 -12.79
CA ASP A 103 -7.88 14.54 -13.32
C ASP A 103 -8.12 16.05 -13.15
N GLU A 104 -8.68 16.70 -14.18
CA GLU A 104 -8.94 18.14 -14.21
C GLU A 104 -9.96 18.56 -13.15
N ASP A 105 -11.06 17.80 -13.02
CA ASP A 105 -12.10 18.03 -12.01
C ASP A 105 -11.56 17.95 -10.56
N VAL A 106 -10.59 17.07 -10.32
CA VAL A 106 -9.90 16.96 -9.02
C VAL A 106 -9.04 18.21 -8.77
N ALA A 107 -8.34 18.69 -9.80
CA ALA A 107 -7.54 19.91 -9.69
C ALA A 107 -8.41 21.15 -9.42
N GLU A 108 -9.55 21.29 -10.11
CA GLU A 108 -10.51 22.37 -9.93
C GLU A 108 -11.15 22.30 -8.54
N THR A 109 -11.58 21.12 -8.11
CA THR A 109 -12.18 20.92 -6.79
C THR A 109 -11.20 21.27 -5.67
N ALA A 110 -9.95 20.83 -5.78
CA ALA A 110 -8.90 21.14 -4.82
C ALA A 110 -8.68 22.68 -4.72
N LYS A 111 -8.61 23.37 -5.86
CA LYS A 111 -8.44 24.81 -5.92
C LYS A 111 -9.65 25.55 -5.31
N LYS A 112 -10.86 25.14 -5.67
CA LYS A 112 -12.11 25.74 -5.18
C LYS A 112 -12.25 25.62 -3.67
N ASN A 113 -11.88 24.46 -3.12
CA ASN A 113 -12.02 24.14 -1.70
C ASN A 113 -10.79 24.56 -0.87
N GLY A 114 -9.73 25.10 -1.48
CA GLY A 114 -8.49 25.45 -0.77
C GLY A 114 -7.78 24.23 -0.16
N THR A 115 -7.91 23.06 -0.79
CA THR A 115 -7.33 21.80 -0.31
C THR A 115 -6.25 21.25 -1.25
N THR A 116 -5.68 20.08 -0.91
CA THR A 116 -4.74 19.39 -1.80
C THR A 116 -5.47 18.52 -2.83
N ARG A 117 -4.86 18.28 -3.98
CA ARG A 117 -5.37 17.29 -4.95
C ARG A 117 -5.55 15.90 -4.33
N ALA A 118 -4.71 15.54 -3.36
CA ALA A 118 -4.82 14.27 -2.67
C ALA A 118 -6.12 14.17 -1.88
N VAL A 119 -6.53 15.24 -1.19
CA VAL A 119 -7.84 15.32 -0.51
C VAL A 119 -8.98 15.14 -1.51
N ALA A 120 -9.02 15.98 -2.55
CA ALA A 120 -10.07 15.92 -3.57
C ALA A 120 -10.10 14.56 -4.31
N SER A 121 -8.95 13.93 -4.51
CA SER A 121 -8.82 12.59 -5.09
C SER A 121 -9.49 11.52 -4.21
N MET A 122 -9.30 11.58 -2.89
CA MET A 122 -9.95 10.64 -1.95
C MET A 122 -11.46 10.89 -1.87
N GLU A 123 -11.90 12.15 -1.90
CA GLU A 123 -13.32 12.52 -1.98
C GLU A 123 -13.98 11.95 -3.24
N LYS A 124 -13.33 12.10 -4.40
CA LYS A 124 -13.80 11.51 -5.67
C LYS A 124 -13.86 9.98 -5.58
N ALA A 125 -12.83 9.35 -5.02
CA ALA A 125 -12.82 7.90 -4.84
C ALA A 125 -13.99 7.42 -3.96
N ALA A 126 -14.33 8.16 -2.90
CA ALA A 126 -15.42 7.82 -1.98
C ALA A 126 -16.82 7.90 -2.65
N THR A 127 -16.95 8.51 -3.83
CA THR A 127 -18.22 8.53 -4.60
C THR A 127 -18.40 7.31 -5.50
N LEU A 128 -17.39 6.45 -5.62
CA LEU A 128 -17.50 5.26 -6.45
C LEU A 128 -18.45 4.24 -5.79
N ASP A 129 -19.36 3.69 -6.57
CA ASP A 129 -20.19 2.55 -6.17
C ASP A 129 -19.39 1.24 -6.37
N LYS A 130 -18.27 1.11 -5.64
CA LYS A 130 -17.35 -0.03 -5.72
C LYS A 130 -16.73 -0.31 -4.36
N LYS A 131 -16.33 -1.54 -4.14
CA LYS A 131 -15.42 -1.92 -3.05
C LYS A 131 -14.03 -1.37 -3.34
N ILE A 132 -13.38 -0.74 -2.36
CA ILE A 132 -12.15 0.00 -2.59
C ILE A 132 -11.06 -0.43 -1.61
N ILE A 133 -9.87 -0.68 -2.16
CA ILE A 133 -8.61 -0.75 -1.43
C ILE A 133 -7.84 0.54 -1.72
N PHE A 134 -7.47 1.29 -0.70
CA PHE A 134 -6.63 2.48 -0.85
C PHE A 134 -5.16 2.15 -0.66
N ALA A 135 -4.31 2.58 -1.61
CA ALA A 135 -2.86 2.37 -1.55
C ALA A 135 -2.14 3.74 -1.58
N ILE A 136 -1.88 4.27 -0.39
CA ILE A 136 -1.36 5.62 -0.17
C ILE A 136 0.15 5.58 0.09
N GLY A 137 0.92 6.05 -0.88
CA GLY A 137 2.37 6.00 -0.88
C GLY A 137 3.08 7.36 -0.78
N ASN A 138 2.35 8.49 -0.85
CA ASN A 138 2.95 9.82 -0.90
C ASN A 138 2.28 10.86 0.01
N ALA A 139 0.95 10.98 0.02
CA ALA A 139 0.27 12.12 0.60
C ALA A 139 -0.28 11.87 2.02
N PRO A 140 0.29 12.49 3.08
CA PRO A 140 -0.29 12.44 4.42
C PRO A 140 -1.75 12.93 4.44
N THR A 141 -2.06 13.96 3.66
CA THR A 141 -3.41 14.55 3.57
C THR A 141 -4.44 13.58 2.99
N ALA A 142 -4.03 12.61 2.16
CA ALA A 142 -4.90 11.53 1.70
C ALA A 142 -5.35 10.66 2.87
N LEU A 143 -4.42 10.19 3.73
CA LEU A 143 -4.78 9.39 4.90
C LEU A 143 -5.65 10.15 5.90
N VAL A 144 -5.35 11.41 6.15
CA VAL A 144 -6.19 12.26 7.02
C VAL A 144 -7.62 12.31 6.47
N ARG A 145 -7.76 12.56 5.14
CA ARG A 145 -9.09 12.64 4.53
C ARG A 145 -9.84 11.31 4.55
N LEU A 146 -9.15 10.20 4.30
CA LEU A 146 -9.76 8.86 4.45
C LEU A 146 -10.26 8.63 5.86
N TYR A 147 -9.45 8.97 6.87
CA TYR A 147 -9.85 8.87 8.28
C TYR A 147 -11.12 9.68 8.57
N GLU A 148 -11.18 10.96 8.14
CA GLU A 148 -12.35 11.82 8.31
C GLU A 148 -13.60 11.22 7.66
N LEU A 149 -13.50 10.76 6.40
CA LEU A 149 -14.62 10.15 5.66
C LEU A 149 -15.14 8.88 6.34
N ILE A 150 -14.26 8.08 6.95
CA ILE A 150 -14.62 6.90 7.71
C ILE A 150 -15.33 7.29 9.01
N GLN A 151 -14.79 8.26 9.77
CA GLN A 151 -15.41 8.74 11.01
C GLN A 151 -16.80 9.36 10.76
N ASP A 152 -16.98 10.02 9.62
CA ASP A 152 -18.27 10.57 9.18
C ASP A 152 -19.26 9.51 8.67
N GLY A 153 -18.87 8.23 8.60
CA GLY A 153 -19.68 7.15 8.03
C GLY A 153 -19.92 7.25 6.52
N LYS A 154 -19.10 8.04 5.81
CA LYS A 154 -19.21 8.26 4.36
C LYS A 154 -18.37 7.28 3.52
N LEU A 155 -17.49 6.52 4.16
CA LEU A 155 -16.59 5.57 3.50
C LEU A 155 -16.35 4.34 4.36
N THR A 156 -16.45 3.17 3.74
CA THR A 156 -16.09 1.88 4.34
C THR A 156 -15.14 1.16 3.39
N PRO A 157 -13.82 1.39 3.49
CA PRO A 157 -12.85 0.75 2.61
C PRO A 157 -12.62 -0.71 2.99
N GLU A 158 -12.32 -1.54 2.01
CA GLU A 158 -11.94 -2.95 2.22
C GLU A 158 -10.55 -3.07 2.85
N LEU A 159 -9.64 -2.13 2.54
CA LEU A 159 -8.29 -2.04 3.11
C LEU A 159 -7.72 -0.64 2.91
N ILE A 160 -6.92 -0.17 3.87
CA ILE A 160 -6.03 0.99 3.71
C ILE A 160 -4.57 0.55 3.82
N ILE A 161 -3.81 0.70 2.73
CA ILE A 161 -2.35 0.58 2.72
C ILE A 161 -1.78 1.99 2.92
N GLY A 162 -1.35 2.30 4.16
CA GLY A 162 -0.86 3.61 4.57
C GLY A 162 0.66 3.63 4.71
N VAL A 163 1.36 3.76 3.59
CA VAL A 163 2.82 3.61 3.55
C VAL A 163 3.53 4.79 2.89
N HIS A 164 2.96 6.00 3.00
CA HIS A 164 3.61 7.19 2.48
C HIS A 164 4.91 7.51 3.22
N VAL A 165 5.85 8.14 2.50
CA VAL A 165 7.16 8.54 3.01
C VAL A 165 7.18 10.04 3.28
N GLY A 166 7.97 10.49 4.25
CA GLY A 166 8.23 11.93 4.44
C GLY A 166 8.39 12.36 5.90
N PHE A 167 8.22 13.67 6.15
CA PHE A 167 8.53 14.27 7.43
C PHE A 167 7.36 15.07 8.03
N VAL A 168 6.65 15.87 7.24
CA VAL A 168 5.56 16.75 7.71
C VAL A 168 4.26 15.95 7.82
N ASN A 169 3.71 15.83 9.01
CA ASN A 169 2.45 15.12 9.33
C ASN A 169 2.43 13.63 8.94
N VAL A 170 3.58 13.05 8.57
CA VAL A 170 3.67 11.66 8.10
C VAL A 170 3.35 10.67 9.22
N VAL A 171 3.97 10.83 10.38
CA VAL A 171 3.73 9.95 11.52
C VAL A 171 2.30 10.11 12.01
N GLN A 172 1.85 11.36 12.19
CA GLN A 172 0.51 11.67 12.72
C GLN A 172 -0.60 11.08 11.86
N SER A 173 -0.53 11.23 10.55
CA SER A 173 -1.56 10.67 9.63
C SER A 173 -1.59 9.14 9.62
N LYS A 174 -0.46 8.48 9.83
CA LYS A 174 -0.40 7.02 9.98
C LYS A 174 -1.00 6.57 11.31
N GLU A 175 -0.71 7.27 12.41
CA GLU A 175 -1.28 6.95 13.73
C GLU A 175 -2.82 7.10 13.71
N LEU A 176 -3.39 8.02 12.93
CA LEU A 176 -4.85 8.09 12.74
C LEU A 176 -5.40 6.79 12.14
N ILE A 177 -4.76 6.24 11.10
CA ILE A 177 -5.21 4.97 10.50
C ILE A 177 -5.01 3.81 11.47
N LEU A 178 -3.89 3.77 12.20
CA LEU A 178 -3.63 2.75 13.20
C LEU A 178 -4.64 2.77 14.38
N SER A 179 -5.33 3.90 14.60
CA SER A 179 -6.37 4.02 15.64
C SER A 179 -7.73 3.48 15.21
N LEU A 180 -7.93 3.17 13.92
CA LEU A 180 -9.18 2.60 13.41
C LEU A 180 -9.38 1.17 13.93
N LYS A 181 -10.61 0.87 14.42
CA LYS A 181 -10.93 -0.44 15.01
C LYS A 181 -11.52 -1.41 13.99
N ASP A 182 -12.39 -0.90 13.13
CA ASP A 182 -13.22 -1.72 12.24
C ASP A 182 -12.74 -1.72 10.78
N THR A 183 -11.79 -0.83 10.44
CA THR A 183 -11.23 -0.72 9.08
C THR A 183 -9.94 -1.51 8.96
N PRO A 184 -9.84 -2.45 8.00
CA PRO A 184 -8.59 -3.18 7.75
C PRO A 184 -7.47 -2.24 7.28
N TYR A 185 -6.26 -2.46 7.78
CA TYR A 185 -5.11 -1.67 7.35
C TYR A 185 -3.79 -2.45 7.31
N ILE A 186 -2.88 -1.97 6.46
CA ILE A 186 -1.45 -2.29 6.44
C ILE A 186 -0.70 -0.95 6.43
N VAL A 187 0.02 -0.64 7.50
CA VAL A 187 0.65 0.67 7.70
C VAL A 187 2.12 0.52 8.04
N ALA A 188 3.00 1.21 7.32
CA ALA A 188 4.41 1.33 7.70
C ALA A 188 4.55 2.44 8.76
N ARG A 189 4.59 2.07 10.05
CA ARG A 189 4.74 3.03 11.14
C ARG A 189 6.04 3.83 11.00
N GLY A 190 5.98 5.11 11.38
CA GLY A 190 7.12 6.02 11.26
C GLY A 190 7.19 6.71 9.90
N ARG A 191 8.40 7.07 9.44
CA ARG A 191 8.61 7.95 8.28
C ARG A 191 8.88 7.24 6.96
N LYS A 192 9.24 5.95 7.02
CA LYS A 192 9.59 5.15 5.84
C LYS A 192 8.35 4.74 5.03
N GLY A 193 8.56 4.54 3.73
CA GLY A 193 7.50 4.16 2.80
C GLY A 193 7.80 4.65 1.39
N GLY A 194 6.75 4.91 0.63
CA GLY A 194 6.82 5.41 -0.74
C GLY A 194 5.80 4.74 -1.66
N SER A 195 5.58 5.34 -2.84
CA SER A 195 4.68 4.77 -3.85
C SER A 195 5.14 3.40 -4.35
N ASN A 196 6.46 3.14 -4.34
CA ASN A 196 7.04 1.82 -4.63
C ASN A 196 6.62 0.79 -3.59
N ILE A 197 6.61 1.15 -2.30
CA ILE A 197 6.19 0.26 -1.21
C ILE A 197 4.67 0.01 -1.28
N ALA A 198 3.87 1.03 -1.58
CA ALA A 198 2.43 0.87 -1.78
C ALA A 198 2.13 -0.13 -2.92
N ALA A 199 2.77 0.04 -4.08
CA ALA A 199 2.65 -0.88 -5.21
C ALA A 199 3.19 -2.29 -4.89
N CYS A 200 4.29 -2.36 -4.14
CA CYS A 200 4.91 -3.59 -3.68
C CYS A 200 3.94 -4.43 -2.81
N ILE A 201 3.25 -3.81 -1.85
CA ILE A 201 2.27 -4.50 -1.00
C ILE A 201 1.08 -4.98 -1.83
N CYS A 202 0.56 -4.14 -2.75
CA CYS A 202 -0.50 -4.58 -3.67
C CYS A 202 -0.07 -5.79 -4.50
N ASN A 203 1.15 -5.78 -5.05
CA ASN A 203 1.67 -6.91 -5.82
C ASN A 203 1.91 -8.15 -4.95
N ALA A 204 2.37 -7.98 -3.70
CA ALA A 204 2.51 -9.10 -2.78
C ALA A 204 1.16 -9.80 -2.54
N LEU A 205 0.08 -9.04 -2.29
CA LEU A 205 -1.28 -9.57 -2.16
C LEU A 205 -1.73 -10.29 -3.43
N LEU A 206 -1.48 -9.71 -4.62
CA LEU A 206 -1.82 -10.33 -5.90
C LEU A 206 -1.09 -11.66 -6.15
N TYR A 207 0.15 -11.80 -5.67
CA TYR A 207 0.93 -13.03 -5.84
C TYR A 207 0.59 -14.11 -4.80
N MET A 208 -0.18 -13.77 -3.78
CA MET A 208 -0.74 -14.72 -2.79
C MET A 208 -2.09 -15.32 -3.27
N LEU A 209 -2.68 -14.78 -4.34
CA LEU A 209 -3.91 -15.26 -4.98
C LEU A 209 -3.63 -16.34 -6.03
#